data_570fff79e3f4b12bab896383226e1d2d
#
_entry.id   570fff79e3f4b12bab896383226e1d2d
#
_cell.length_a   1.000
_cell.length_b   1.000
_cell.length_c   1.000
_cell.angle_alpha   90.00
_cell.angle_beta   90.00
_cell.angle_gamma   90.00
#
_symmetry.space_group_name_H-M   'P 1'
#
loop_
_entity.id
_entity.type
_entity.pdbx_description
1 polymer ?
#
loop_
_entity_poly.entity_id
_entity_poly.type
_entity_poly.pdbx_seq_one_letter_code
_entity_poly.pdbx_strand_id
1 'polypeptide(L)'
;MREGMPQVAKLPRAFRKIRLELAREKGHPAGSSGYGYTLVAPLGSDQKIDADLWISHRDACRVVRFRPTGDDEVGHLIHQPGGSSGAFWLLRYDIRGEDSDEAGYRFQDEHFEIGEYVSIRESDTMHTYRVVSVEPI
;
A
#
# COMPACT_ATOMS: atom_id res chain seq x y z
N MET A 1 36.85 -8.81 2.74
CA MET A 1 36.13 -8.25 2.73
C MET A 1 35.26 -8.08 1.88
N ARG A 2 34.57 -8.11 1.97
CA ARG A 2 33.77 -7.91 1.28
C ARG A 2 33.32 -6.99 1.18
N GLU A 3 33.30 -6.51 1.23
CA GLU A 3 32.89 -5.67 1.13
C GLU A 3 32.57 -5.05 0.20
N GLY A 4 32.63 -4.62 0.07
CA GLY A 4 32.31 -3.76 -0.95
C GLY A 4 31.03 -3.97 -1.66
N MET A 5 30.36 -4.95 -1.36
CA MET A 5 29.02 -5.14 -1.88
C MET A 5 28.13 -4.06 -1.33
N PRO A 6 27.46 -3.30 -2.23
CA PRO A 6 26.40 -2.45 -1.71
C PRO A 6 25.43 -3.37 -0.99
N GLN A 7 25.35 -3.19 0.26
CA GLN A 7 24.38 -3.92 1.04
C GLN A 7 23.01 -3.54 0.55
N VAL A 8 22.30 -4.49 0.03
CA VAL A 8 20.87 -4.32 0.01
C VAL A 8 20.50 -4.23 1.48
N ALA A 9 20.19 -3.05 1.94
CA ALA A 9 19.84 -2.86 3.33
C ALA A 9 18.72 -3.81 3.67
N LYS A 10 18.96 -4.69 4.61
CA LYS A 10 17.92 -5.57 5.10
C LYS A 10 16.85 -4.72 5.76
N LEU A 11 15.62 -4.90 5.33
CA LEU A 11 14.50 -4.26 5.97
C LEU A 11 14.21 -4.95 7.30
N PRO A 12 13.71 -4.20 8.29
CA PRO A 12 13.24 -4.81 9.53
C PRO A 12 12.22 -5.91 9.28
N ARG A 13 12.13 -6.85 10.21
CA ARG A 13 11.21 -7.99 10.10
C ARG A 13 9.75 -7.60 9.97
N ALA A 14 9.41 -6.39 10.42
CA ALA A 14 8.04 -5.92 10.33
C ALA A 14 7.57 -5.69 8.89
N PHE A 15 8.50 -5.56 7.94
CA PHE A 15 8.12 -5.27 6.57
C PHE A 15 7.44 -6.46 5.92
N ARG A 16 6.36 -6.16 5.19
CA ARG A 16 5.55 -7.16 4.49
C ARG A 16 5.24 -6.70 3.09
N LYS A 17 5.10 -7.67 2.21
CA LYS A 17 4.53 -7.44 0.89
C LYS A 17 3.07 -7.83 0.95
N ILE A 18 2.20 -6.87 0.70
CA ILE A 18 0.76 -7.01 0.87
C ILE A 18 0.11 -6.93 -0.50
N ARG A 19 -0.71 -7.90 -0.84
CA ARG A 19 -1.47 -7.87 -2.09
C ARG A 19 -2.93 -7.63 -1.78
N LEU A 20 -3.49 -6.63 -2.47
CA LEU A 20 -4.90 -6.26 -2.39
C LEU A 20 -5.55 -6.55 -3.74
N GLU A 21 -6.71 -7.18 -3.72
CA GLU A 21 -7.48 -7.43 -4.95
C GLU A 21 -8.87 -6.83 -4.80
N LEU A 22 -9.41 -6.35 -5.91
CA LEU A 22 -10.71 -5.67 -5.90
C LEU A 22 -11.78 -6.58 -5.31
N ALA A 23 -12.46 -6.07 -4.31
CA ALA A 23 -13.56 -6.77 -3.68
C ALA A 23 -14.82 -6.65 -4.53
N ARG A 24 -15.87 -7.32 -4.10
CA ARG A 24 -17.14 -7.31 -4.81
C ARG A 24 -17.71 -5.90 -4.89
N GLU A 25 -18.11 -5.49 -6.09
CA GLU A 25 -18.75 -4.20 -6.27
C GLU A 25 -19.60 -4.25 -7.54
N LYS A 26 -20.33 -3.15 -7.81
CA LYS A 26 -21.10 -3.03 -9.05
C LYS A 26 -20.15 -3.09 -10.23
N GLY A 27 -20.45 -3.95 -11.19
CA GLY A 27 -19.58 -4.21 -12.31
C GLY A 27 -18.61 -5.35 -12.10
N HIS A 28 -18.38 -5.74 -10.83
CA HIS A 28 -17.50 -6.87 -10.47
C HIS A 28 -18.16 -7.67 -9.35
N PRO A 29 -19.24 -8.39 -9.61
CA PRO A 29 -20.01 -9.05 -8.56
C PRO A 29 -19.25 -10.13 -7.79
N ALA A 30 -18.16 -10.62 -8.33
CA ALA A 30 -17.30 -11.60 -7.67
C ALA A 30 -15.94 -11.00 -7.30
N GLY A 31 -15.79 -9.67 -7.41
CA GLY A 31 -14.49 -9.03 -7.27
C GLY A 31 -13.65 -9.24 -8.51
N SER A 32 -12.38 -8.91 -8.43
CA SER A 32 -11.46 -9.15 -9.54
C SER A 32 -10.03 -9.27 -9.05
N SER A 33 -9.37 -10.36 -9.42
CA SER A 33 -7.94 -10.52 -9.16
C SER A 33 -7.06 -9.75 -10.14
N GLY A 34 -7.67 -9.17 -11.17
CA GLY A 34 -6.95 -8.38 -12.17
C GLY A 34 -6.80 -6.91 -11.82
N TYR A 35 -7.52 -6.43 -10.80
CA TYR A 35 -7.43 -5.06 -10.32
C TYR A 35 -6.95 -5.07 -8.89
N GLY A 36 -5.94 -4.30 -8.59
CA GLY A 36 -5.52 -4.20 -7.21
C GLY A 36 -4.21 -3.48 -7.02
N TYR A 37 -3.60 -3.78 -5.89
CA TYR A 37 -2.37 -3.13 -5.46
C TYR A 37 -1.45 -4.13 -4.81
N THR A 38 -0.15 -3.92 -4.98
CA THR A 38 0.86 -4.55 -4.14
C THR A 38 1.54 -3.43 -3.36
N LEU A 39 1.62 -3.60 -2.05
CA LEU A 39 2.24 -2.61 -1.17
C LEU A 39 3.38 -3.27 -0.41
N VAL A 40 4.47 -2.53 -0.21
CA VAL A 40 5.49 -2.90 0.76
C VAL A 40 5.38 -1.93 1.91
N ALA A 41 5.15 -2.42 3.10
CA ALA A 41 4.95 -1.58 4.28
C ALA A 41 5.33 -2.32 5.56
N PRO A 42 5.80 -1.57 6.59
CA PRO A 42 6.05 -2.17 7.89
C PRO A 42 4.74 -2.29 8.66
N LEU A 43 4.48 -3.47 9.21
CA LEU A 43 3.30 -3.71 10.03
C LEU A 43 3.71 -3.96 11.47
N GLY A 44 3.02 -3.32 12.40
CA GLY A 44 3.21 -3.58 13.82
C GLY A 44 2.60 -4.91 14.23
N SER A 45 2.74 -5.26 15.49
CA SER A 45 2.15 -6.51 16.02
C SER A 45 0.64 -6.52 15.93
N ASP A 46 0.03 -5.34 15.81
CA ASP A 46 -1.40 -5.17 15.62
C ASP A 46 -1.82 -5.23 14.14
N GLN A 47 -0.88 -5.50 13.23
CA GLN A 47 -1.09 -5.55 11.78
C GLN A 47 -1.44 -4.21 11.16
N LYS A 48 -1.23 -3.12 11.88
CA LYS A 48 -1.39 -1.77 11.32
C LYS A 48 -0.06 -1.27 10.81
N ILE A 49 -0.11 -0.35 9.84
CA ILE A 49 1.12 0.24 9.29
C ILE A 49 1.82 1.04 10.39
N ASP A 50 3.10 0.76 10.56
CA ASP A 50 3.94 1.43 11.55
C ASP A 50 4.58 2.67 10.93
N ALA A 51 4.07 3.84 11.28
CA ALA A 51 4.54 5.10 10.71
C ALA A 51 5.98 5.42 11.11
N ASP A 52 6.41 5.00 12.28
CA ASP A 52 7.78 5.27 12.74
C ASP A 52 8.80 4.49 11.91
N LEU A 53 8.52 3.23 11.61
CA LEU A 53 9.38 2.45 10.72
C LEU A 53 9.30 2.96 9.29
N TRP A 54 8.13 3.44 8.87
CA TRP A 54 7.97 4.03 7.54
C TRP A 54 8.91 5.21 7.35
N ILE A 55 9.02 6.10 8.34
CA ILE A 55 9.87 7.29 8.23
C ILE A 55 11.30 6.92 7.87
N SER A 56 11.82 5.85 8.47
CA SER A 56 13.21 5.44 8.27
C SER A 56 13.43 4.67 6.96
N HIS A 57 12.35 4.22 6.31
CA HIS A 57 12.44 3.32 5.16
C HIS A 57 11.45 3.69 4.05
N ARG A 58 11.21 4.99 3.88
CA ARG A 58 10.21 5.47 2.90
C ARG A 58 10.42 4.95 1.50
N ASP A 59 11.68 4.91 1.08
CA ASP A 59 12.00 4.50 -0.29
C ASP A 59 11.69 3.03 -0.55
N ALA A 60 11.58 2.24 0.50
CA ALA A 60 11.26 0.83 0.37
C ALA A 60 9.76 0.57 0.36
N CYS A 61 8.96 1.56 0.77
CA CYS A 61 7.51 1.40 0.85
C CYS A 61 6.87 1.67 -0.51
N ARG A 62 7.12 0.74 -1.44
CA ARG A 62 6.66 0.84 -2.82
C ARG A 62 5.23 0.42 -2.97
N VAL A 63 4.58 1.00 -3.96
CA VAL A 63 3.20 0.66 -4.34
C VAL A 63 3.21 0.32 -5.82
N VAL A 64 2.52 -0.76 -6.17
CA VAL A 64 2.26 -1.08 -7.58
C VAL A 64 0.76 -1.23 -7.72
N ARG A 65 0.15 -0.44 -8.60
CA ARG A 65 -1.25 -0.59 -8.96
C ARG A 65 -1.32 -1.40 -10.24
N PHE A 66 -2.07 -2.49 -10.21
CA PHE A 66 -2.19 -3.35 -11.39
C PHE A 66 -3.63 -3.39 -11.89
N ARG A 67 -3.76 -3.62 -13.20
CA ARG A 67 -5.05 -3.69 -13.91
C ARG A 67 -4.97 -4.73 -15.02
N PRO A 68 -6.12 -5.27 -15.48
CA PRO A 68 -6.11 -6.26 -16.57
C PRO A 68 -5.46 -5.77 -17.84
N THR A 69 -5.42 -4.46 -18.06
CA THR A 69 -4.78 -3.88 -19.25
C THR A 69 -3.27 -4.05 -19.24
N GLY A 70 -2.68 -4.41 -18.10
CA GLY A 70 -1.26 -4.67 -17.99
C GLY A 70 -0.36 -3.46 -17.78
N ASP A 71 -0.94 -2.27 -17.72
CA ASP A 71 -0.15 -1.06 -17.48
C ASP A 71 -0.06 -0.78 -15.99
N ASP A 72 0.91 -1.41 -15.35
CA ASP A 72 1.14 -1.21 -13.92
C ASP A 72 1.67 0.20 -13.65
N GLU A 73 1.18 0.79 -12.56
CA GLU A 73 1.67 2.08 -12.10
C GLU A 73 2.47 1.87 -10.82
N VAL A 74 3.65 2.44 -10.78
CA VAL A 74 4.60 2.27 -9.67
C VAL A 74 4.75 3.57 -8.91
N GLY A 75 4.75 3.50 -7.62
CA GLY A 75 4.89 4.66 -6.77
C GLY A 75 5.29 4.31 -5.35
N HIS A 76 4.93 5.18 -4.44
CA HIS A 76 5.31 5.06 -3.03
C HIS A 76 4.13 5.34 -2.11
N LEU A 77 4.18 4.70 -0.97
CA LEU A 77 3.26 4.98 0.12
C LEU A 77 3.78 6.21 0.88
N ILE A 78 2.95 7.21 1.03
CA ILE A 78 3.32 8.49 1.66
C ILE A 78 2.46 8.70 2.89
N HIS A 79 3.09 8.99 4.02
CA HIS A 79 2.39 9.34 5.25
C HIS A 79 2.32 10.85 5.35
N GLN A 80 1.11 11.38 5.42
CA GLN A 80 0.89 12.81 5.46
C GLN A 80 0.32 13.18 6.84
N PRO A 81 1.00 14.01 7.62
CA PRO A 81 0.41 14.51 8.85
C PRO A 81 -0.84 15.30 8.50
N GLY A 82 -1.95 14.94 9.10
CA GLY A 82 -3.18 15.64 8.84
C GLY A 82 -3.55 16.53 10.00
N GLY A 83 -3.79 17.78 9.81
CA GLY A 83 -4.12 18.73 10.87
C GLY A 83 -5.14 18.16 11.86
N SER A 84 -6.32 18.77 11.96
CA SER A 84 -7.33 18.34 12.92
C SER A 84 -7.93 16.98 12.58
N SER A 85 -7.80 16.52 11.36
CA SER A 85 -8.36 15.22 10.96
C SER A 85 -7.39 14.06 11.16
N GLY A 86 -6.22 14.32 11.73
CA GLY A 86 -5.23 13.28 11.97
C GLY A 86 -4.39 12.97 10.75
N ALA A 87 -3.53 11.97 10.89
CA ALA A 87 -2.63 11.54 9.81
C ALA A 87 -3.36 10.67 8.81
N PHE A 88 -2.89 10.69 7.57
CA PHE A 88 -3.47 9.83 6.55
C PHE A 88 -2.38 9.34 5.60
N TRP A 89 -2.72 8.31 4.82
CA TRP A 89 -1.81 7.67 3.90
C TRP A 89 -2.23 7.94 2.47
N LEU A 90 -1.24 8.23 1.62
CA LEU A 90 -1.45 8.49 0.21
C LEU A 90 -0.64 7.48 -0.62
N LEU A 91 -1.15 7.18 -1.80
CA LEU A 91 -0.45 6.37 -2.79
C LEU A 91 -0.08 7.33 -3.92
N ARG A 92 1.20 7.63 -4.03
CA ARG A 92 1.70 8.59 -5.01
C ARG A 92 2.49 7.86 -6.09
N TYR A 93 2.09 8.06 -7.32
CA TYR A 93 2.70 7.37 -8.45
C TYR A 93 3.77 8.22 -9.10
N ASP A 94 4.87 7.56 -9.52
CA ASP A 94 6.06 8.24 -9.99
C ASP A 94 5.79 9.12 -11.22
N ILE A 95 4.90 8.65 -12.11
CA ILE A 95 4.61 9.36 -13.37
C ILE A 95 3.49 10.38 -13.18
N ARG A 96 2.45 10.06 -12.43
CA ARG A 96 1.30 10.94 -12.29
C ARG A 96 1.57 12.18 -11.43
N GLY A 97 2.47 12.05 -10.46
CA GLY A 97 2.77 13.13 -9.54
C GLY A 97 1.71 13.31 -8.47
N GLU A 98 1.88 14.34 -7.64
CA GLU A 98 1.08 14.47 -6.43
C GLU A 98 -0.37 14.93 -6.67
N ASP A 99 -0.64 15.57 -7.81
CA ASP A 99 -2.00 16.00 -8.10
C ASP A 99 -2.97 14.84 -8.31
N SER A 100 -2.44 13.65 -8.51
CA SER A 100 -3.25 12.45 -8.76
C SER A 100 -3.07 11.41 -7.66
N ASP A 101 -2.67 11.83 -6.47
CA ASP A 101 -2.52 10.91 -5.35
C ASP A 101 -3.83 10.20 -5.04
N GLU A 102 -3.72 8.92 -4.74
CA GLU A 102 -4.85 8.15 -4.23
C GLU A 102 -4.75 8.10 -2.72
N ALA A 103 -5.88 8.03 -2.05
CA ALA A 103 -5.90 8.08 -0.59
C ALA A 103 -6.34 6.74 -0.01
N GLY A 104 -5.52 6.22 0.90
CA GLY A 104 -5.89 5.03 1.68
C GLY A 104 -6.86 5.44 2.76
N TYR A 105 -8.12 5.05 2.63
CA TYR A 105 -9.16 5.44 3.57
C TYR A 105 -8.92 4.78 4.91
N ARG A 106 -8.65 5.60 5.93
CA ARG A 106 -8.40 5.14 7.32
C ARG A 106 -7.31 4.08 7.42
N PHE A 107 -6.30 4.12 6.56
CA PHE A 107 -5.21 3.15 6.61
C PHE A 107 -4.52 3.12 7.97
N GLN A 108 -4.55 4.22 8.72
CA GLN A 108 -3.97 4.25 10.06
C GLN A 108 -4.72 3.35 11.05
N ASP A 109 -5.96 3.02 10.75
CA ASP A 109 -6.80 2.18 11.60
C ASP A 109 -7.00 0.77 11.05
N GLU A 110 -6.60 0.53 9.81
CA GLU A 110 -6.86 -0.75 9.17
C GLU A 110 -5.84 -1.81 9.56
N HIS A 111 -6.34 -3.03 9.74
CA HIS A 111 -5.50 -4.18 9.97
C HIS A 111 -5.24 -4.86 8.64
N PHE A 112 -3.97 -4.96 8.25
CA PHE A 112 -3.62 -5.57 6.97
C PHE A 112 -3.40 -7.07 7.17
N GLU A 113 -4.50 -7.77 7.42
CA GLU A 113 -4.53 -9.23 7.58
C GLU A 113 -5.30 -9.85 6.43
N ILE A 114 -4.93 -11.08 6.07
CA ILE A 114 -5.61 -11.80 4.99
C ILE A 114 -7.09 -11.91 5.32
N GLY A 115 -7.92 -11.51 4.34
CA GLY A 115 -9.38 -11.54 4.49
C GLY A 115 -9.99 -10.21 4.90
N GLU A 116 -9.19 -9.28 5.39
CA GLU A 116 -9.68 -7.96 5.76
C GLU A 116 -9.92 -7.11 4.52
N TYR A 117 -10.73 -6.08 4.68
CA TYR A 117 -11.07 -5.16 3.60
C TYR A 117 -10.49 -3.78 3.89
N VAL A 118 -9.95 -3.15 2.87
CA VAL A 118 -9.45 -1.78 2.96
C VAL A 118 -9.97 -1.00 1.76
N SER A 119 -10.14 0.30 1.91
CA SER A 119 -10.68 1.11 0.83
C SER A 119 -9.68 2.16 0.39
N ILE A 120 -9.69 2.45 -0.89
CA ILE A 120 -8.80 3.43 -1.51
C ILE A 120 -9.65 4.36 -2.36
N ARG A 121 -9.46 5.65 -2.17
CA ARG A 121 -10.10 6.66 -2.99
C ARG A 121 -9.27 6.87 -4.25
N GLU A 122 -9.85 6.56 -5.38
CA GLU A 122 -9.23 6.74 -6.70
C GLU A 122 -10.01 7.81 -7.43
N SER A 123 -9.41 8.98 -7.63
CA SER A 123 -10.11 10.16 -8.12
C SER A 123 -11.27 10.49 -7.19
N ASP A 124 -12.49 10.45 -7.67
CA ASP A 124 -13.67 10.76 -6.87
C ASP A 124 -14.40 9.52 -6.36
N THR A 125 -13.86 8.35 -6.61
CA THR A 125 -14.55 7.10 -6.32
C THR A 125 -13.80 6.29 -5.28
N MET A 126 -14.54 5.78 -4.30
CA MET A 126 -13.98 4.88 -3.30
C MET A 126 -14.17 3.45 -3.76
N HIS A 127 -13.08 2.69 -3.79
CA HIS A 127 -13.13 1.26 -4.11
C HIS A 127 -12.63 0.47 -2.91
N THR A 128 -13.22 -0.68 -2.70
CA THR A 128 -12.84 -1.57 -1.60
C THR A 128 -12.05 -2.75 -2.14
N TYR A 129 -10.99 -3.07 -1.44
CA TYR A 129 -10.10 -4.16 -1.80
C TYR A 129 -10.00 -5.14 -0.65
N ARG A 130 -9.72 -6.39 -0.97
CA ARG A 130 -9.54 -7.43 0.01
C ARG A 130 -8.06 -7.79 0.10
N VAL A 131 -7.56 -7.93 1.31
CA VAL A 131 -6.20 -8.38 1.54
C VAL A 131 -6.13 -9.86 1.24
N VAL A 132 -5.39 -10.25 0.22
CA VAL A 132 -5.31 -11.66 -0.21
C VAL A 132 -3.98 -12.30 0.13
N SER A 133 -2.92 -11.53 0.33
CA SER A 133 -1.67 -12.09 0.84
C SER A 133 -0.90 -11.05 1.65
N VAL A 134 -0.17 -11.52 2.65
CA VAL A 134 0.71 -10.72 3.50
C VAL A 134 1.94 -11.59 3.71
N GLU A 135 3.05 -11.24 3.06
CA GLU A 135 4.23 -12.09 3.01
C GLU A 135 5.46 -11.37 3.56
N PRO A 136 6.38 -12.10 4.21
CA PRO A 136 7.68 -11.52 4.57
C PRO A 136 8.43 -11.10 3.32
N ILE A 137 9.28 -10.13 3.49
CA ILE A 137 10.15 -9.68 2.40
C ILE A 137 11.43 -10.49 2.39
#